data_4ea487bfeecd5269de3a20d7cc95eb54
#
_entry.id   4ea487bfeecd5269de3a20d7cc95eb54
#
_cell.length_a   1.000
_cell.length_b   1.000
_cell.length_c   1.000
_cell.angle_alpha   90.00
_cell.angle_beta   90.00
_cell.angle_gamma   90.00
#
_symmetry.space_group_name_H-M   'P 1'
#
loop_
_entity.id
_entity.type
_entity.pdbx_description
1 polymer ?
#
loop_
_entity_poly.entity_id
_entity_poly.type
_entity_poly.pdbx_seq_one_letter_code
_entity_poly.pdbx_strand_id
1 'polypeptide(L)'
;MTSPLRRALLGLALSTSLLAGCAPALLVPPERGSGDMGLVIERESGSIGVLDTSARTRLGTIEGLGDLSHASVVFARDGASAYVFGRDGALTKVNLRSGRIEGRVMQAGNSIGGAISQDGTLVVAQNYQPGGIKVFDARTLAPLADIPAVVDGKASRVVGLADLPGRRFIYSLFDAGQTWIVDLADPARPLLTKFENIGKQPYDALISPDGRYYIAGLFGEDGLAKIDLWAPQPRVERILPGYGKGEQPLPVFKMPHLRGWSIAGRHAYLPAIGRREVLVVDTETWKEV
;
A
#
# COMPACT_ATOMS: atom_id res chain seq x y z
N MET A 1 -58.07 7.96 73.21
CA MET A 1 -57.24 9.16 73.32
C MET A 1 -56.05 8.90 72.37
N THR A 2 -55.98 9.69 71.38
CA THR A 2 -55.37 9.49 70.10
C THR A 2 -53.88 9.94 70.08
N SER A 3 -52.99 9.12 69.53
CA SER A 3 -51.59 9.50 69.17
C SER A 3 -51.49 9.52 67.67
N PRO A 4 -50.88 10.54 67.04
CA PRO A 4 -50.75 10.59 65.58
C PRO A 4 -49.40 10.01 65.11
N LEU A 5 -49.45 9.11 64.15
CA LEU A 5 -48.34 8.59 63.39
C LEU A 5 -47.66 9.71 62.59
N ARG A 6 -46.35 9.89 62.79
CA ARG A 6 -45.47 10.65 61.91
C ARG A 6 -44.97 9.71 60.77
N ARG A 7 -45.39 10.00 59.54
CA ARG A 7 -44.83 9.41 58.34
C ARG A 7 -43.52 10.11 58.00
N ALA A 8 -42.42 9.37 58.06
CA ALA A 8 -41.14 9.78 57.52
C ALA A 8 -41.12 9.47 56.01
N LEU A 9 -41.04 10.51 55.16
CA LEU A 9 -40.73 10.40 53.74
C LEU A 9 -39.24 10.26 53.57
N LEU A 10 -38.74 9.06 53.19
CA LEU A 10 -37.39 8.86 52.69
C LEU A 10 -37.36 9.36 51.24
N GLY A 11 -36.69 10.47 51.01
CA GLY A 11 -36.33 10.95 49.69
C GLY A 11 -35.15 10.12 49.13
N LEU A 12 -35.39 9.31 48.11
CA LEU A 12 -34.38 8.58 47.36
C LEU A 12 -33.77 9.58 46.37
N ALA A 13 -32.61 10.09 46.69
CA ALA A 13 -31.81 10.91 45.76
C ALA A 13 -31.12 9.96 44.72
N LEU A 14 -31.69 9.94 43.51
CA LEU A 14 -31.03 9.28 42.35
C LEU A 14 -29.86 10.14 41.91
N SER A 15 -28.65 9.79 42.30
CA SER A 15 -27.41 10.34 41.75
C SER A 15 -27.18 9.74 40.37
N THR A 16 -27.56 10.48 39.32
CA THR A 16 -27.12 10.20 37.94
C THR A 16 -25.62 10.53 37.81
N SER A 17 -24.79 9.53 37.94
CA SER A 17 -23.40 9.64 37.54
C SER A 17 -23.35 9.81 36.04
N LEU A 18 -23.10 11.03 35.56
CA LEU A 18 -22.69 11.29 34.20
C LEU A 18 -21.29 10.63 34.02
N LEU A 19 -21.26 9.48 33.39
CA LEU A 19 -20.05 8.94 32.79
C LEU A 19 -19.64 9.89 31.65
N ALA A 20 -18.84 10.88 31.99
CA ALA A 20 -18.09 11.63 31.00
C ALA A 20 -17.12 10.65 30.34
N GLY A 21 -17.57 10.00 29.25
CA GLY A 21 -16.71 9.23 28.40
C GLY A 21 -15.61 10.17 27.90
N CYS A 22 -14.37 9.96 28.34
CA CYS A 22 -13.21 10.61 27.74
C CYS A 22 -13.23 10.33 26.24
N ALA A 23 -13.67 11.28 25.44
CA ALA A 23 -13.41 11.25 24.02
C ALA A 23 -11.89 11.25 23.88
N PRO A 24 -11.28 10.28 23.15
CA PRO A 24 -9.86 10.27 23.00
C PRO A 24 -9.42 11.59 22.35
N ALA A 25 -8.33 12.14 22.86
CA ALA A 25 -7.74 13.35 22.30
C ALA A 25 -7.42 13.09 20.81
N LEU A 26 -7.78 14.04 19.95
CA LEU A 26 -7.38 14.01 18.54
C LEU A 26 -5.87 14.21 18.48
N LEU A 27 -5.18 13.47 17.62
CA LEU A 27 -3.75 13.72 17.35
C LEU A 27 -3.56 15.09 16.70
N VAL A 28 -4.55 15.53 15.95
CA VAL A 28 -4.52 16.76 15.15
C VAL A 28 -5.79 17.57 15.40
N PRO A 29 -5.72 18.88 15.61
CA PRO A 29 -6.88 19.74 15.73
C PRO A 29 -7.81 19.62 14.50
N PRO A 30 -9.13 19.70 14.68
CA PRO A 30 -10.09 19.55 13.59
C PRO A 30 -9.93 20.55 12.45
N GLU A 31 -9.48 21.76 12.75
CA GLU A 31 -9.24 22.85 11.79
C GLU A 31 -7.98 22.65 10.95
N ARG A 32 -7.07 21.76 11.38
CA ARG A 32 -5.84 21.51 10.65
C ARG A 32 -6.11 20.60 9.43
N GLY A 33 -5.54 20.96 8.28
CA GLY A 33 -5.46 20.09 7.11
C GLY A 33 -4.53 18.88 7.34
N SER A 34 -4.63 17.90 6.46
CA SER A 34 -3.79 16.70 6.51
C SER A 34 -2.68 16.68 5.43
N GLY A 35 -2.58 17.73 4.62
CA GLY A 35 -1.70 17.77 3.45
C GLY A 35 -0.19 17.74 3.77
N ASP A 36 0.19 18.03 5.00
CA ASP A 36 1.56 17.98 5.50
C ASP A 36 1.80 16.87 6.52
N MET A 37 0.89 15.91 6.63
CA MET A 37 1.10 14.74 7.47
C MET A 37 1.96 13.70 6.76
N GLY A 38 3.00 13.23 7.46
CA GLY A 38 3.83 12.11 7.08
C GLY A 38 3.60 10.90 7.99
N LEU A 39 3.88 9.70 7.48
CA LEU A 39 3.81 8.47 8.26
C LEU A 39 5.15 7.76 8.27
N VAL A 40 5.54 7.25 9.43
CA VAL A 40 6.71 6.38 9.60
C VAL A 40 6.24 5.03 10.13
N ILE A 41 6.53 3.96 9.38
CA ILE A 41 6.26 2.59 9.81
C ILE A 41 7.35 2.19 10.81
N GLU A 42 6.97 1.93 12.03
CA GLU A 42 7.82 1.46 13.12
C GLU A 42 7.71 -0.06 13.18
N ARG A 43 8.58 -0.74 12.43
CA ARG A 43 8.47 -2.17 12.15
C ARG A 43 8.55 -3.04 13.39
N GLU A 44 9.43 -2.70 14.33
CA GLU A 44 9.68 -3.48 15.54
C GLU A 44 8.50 -3.42 16.51
N SER A 45 7.89 -2.24 16.67
CA SER A 45 6.77 -2.04 17.59
C SER A 45 5.41 -2.38 17.00
N GLY A 46 5.31 -2.59 15.68
CA GLY A 46 4.02 -2.80 15.01
C GLY A 46 3.12 -1.56 15.09
N SER A 47 3.71 -0.37 14.94
CA SER A 47 3.04 0.91 15.05
C SER A 47 3.36 1.85 13.88
N ILE A 48 2.64 2.96 13.80
CA ILE A 48 2.92 4.06 12.86
C ILE A 48 3.07 5.35 13.64
N GLY A 49 4.20 6.03 13.44
CA GLY A 49 4.40 7.40 13.85
C GLY A 49 3.73 8.37 12.87
N VAL A 50 2.89 9.28 13.37
CA VAL A 50 2.30 10.37 12.60
C VAL A 50 3.13 11.63 12.81
N LEU A 51 3.56 12.24 11.73
CA LEU A 51 4.45 13.39 11.73
C LEU A 51 3.79 14.61 11.10
N ASP A 52 4.16 15.78 11.59
CA ASP A 52 4.01 17.05 10.91
C ASP A 52 5.28 17.32 10.11
N THR A 53 5.21 17.24 8.77
CA THR A 53 6.39 17.42 7.93
C THR A 53 6.78 18.89 7.79
N SER A 54 5.85 19.83 7.97
CA SER A 54 6.10 21.27 7.97
C SER A 54 6.78 21.73 9.27
N ALA A 55 6.19 21.38 10.41
CA ALA A 55 6.77 21.69 11.72
C ALA A 55 7.92 20.75 12.12
N ARG A 56 8.11 19.62 11.42
CA ARG A 56 9.09 18.58 11.71
C ARG A 56 8.95 18.00 13.11
N THR A 57 7.72 17.77 13.53
CA THR A 57 7.37 17.25 14.85
C THR A 57 6.57 15.97 14.76
N ARG A 58 6.64 15.15 15.81
CA ARG A 58 5.78 13.98 15.96
C ARG A 58 4.44 14.42 16.55
N LEU A 59 3.35 14.05 15.88
CA LEU A 59 2.00 14.33 16.35
C LEU A 59 1.48 13.23 17.27
N GLY A 60 1.88 11.99 17.02
CA GLY A 60 1.48 10.84 17.84
C GLY A 60 1.86 9.50 17.23
N THR A 61 1.36 8.44 17.84
CA THR A 61 1.59 7.05 17.40
C THR A 61 0.27 6.30 17.33
N ILE A 62 0.12 5.45 16.32
CA ILE A 62 -0.98 4.49 16.16
C ILE A 62 -0.41 3.11 16.39
N GLU A 63 -0.80 2.47 17.50
CA GLU A 63 -0.31 1.17 17.94
C GLU A 63 -1.26 0.04 17.57
N GLY A 64 -0.84 -1.22 17.80
CA GLY A 64 -1.69 -2.40 17.63
C GLY A 64 -1.92 -2.82 16.18
N LEU A 65 -1.00 -2.47 15.26
CA LEU A 65 -1.12 -2.77 13.84
C LEU A 65 -0.60 -4.16 13.44
N GLY A 66 -0.10 -4.95 14.39
CA GLY A 66 0.38 -6.30 14.16
C GLY A 66 1.79 -6.37 13.59
N ASP A 67 2.08 -7.39 12.77
CA ASP A 67 3.40 -7.57 12.18
C ASP A 67 3.65 -6.59 11.03
N LEU A 68 4.44 -5.56 11.29
CA LEU A 68 4.88 -4.57 10.30
C LEU A 68 6.32 -4.80 9.82
N SER A 69 6.92 -5.96 10.08
CA SER A 69 8.31 -6.27 9.69
C SER A 69 8.58 -6.08 8.19
N HIS A 70 7.56 -6.26 7.37
CA HIS A 70 7.55 -5.89 5.96
C HIS A 70 6.16 -5.36 5.59
N ALA A 71 5.94 -4.09 5.83
CA ALA A 71 4.64 -3.46 5.65
C ALA A 71 4.73 -2.29 4.68
N SER A 72 3.60 -1.89 4.14
CA SER A 72 3.42 -0.65 3.40
C SER A 72 2.15 0.09 3.82
N VAL A 73 2.09 1.36 3.44
CA VAL A 73 0.99 2.25 3.75
C VAL A 73 0.60 3.01 2.49
N VAL A 74 -0.70 3.16 2.25
CA VAL A 74 -1.24 4.08 1.25
C VAL A 74 -2.24 5.03 1.90
N PHE A 75 -2.22 6.29 1.50
CA PHE A 75 -3.16 7.29 1.99
C PHE A 75 -4.50 7.16 1.26
N ALA A 76 -5.60 7.34 1.98
CA ALA A 76 -6.90 7.60 1.37
C ALA A 76 -6.85 8.90 0.55
N ARG A 77 -7.70 9.01 -0.47
CA ARG A 77 -7.68 10.20 -1.35
C ARG A 77 -8.14 11.48 -0.64
N ASP A 78 -8.86 11.35 0.48
CA ASP A 78 -9.23 12.46 1.36
C ASP A 78 -8.09 12.93 2.29
N GLY A 79 -6.98 12.19 2.34
CA GLY A 79 -5.86 12.46 3.22
C GLY A 79 -6.16 12.31 4.73
N ALA A 80 -7.37 11.93 5.12
CA ALA A 80 -7.77 11.80 6.53
C ALA A 80 -7.52 10.40 7.08
N SER A 81 -7.46 9.39 6.22
CA SER A 81 -7.24 7.99 6.58
C SER A 81 -6.04 7.42 5.82
N ALA A 82 -5.53 6.30 6.31
CA ALA A 82 -4.53 5.50 5.62
C ALA A 82 -4.84 4.01 5.75
N TYR A 83 -4.33 3.22 4.80
CA TYR A 83 -4.47 1.76 4.78
C TYR A 83 -3.09 1.14 4.98
N VAL A 84 -2.97 0.33 6.00
CA VAL A 84 -1.74 -0.36 6.40
C VAL A 84 -1.85 -1.82 6.02
N PHE A 85 -0.86 -2.29 5.27
CA PHE A 85 -0.76 -3.69 4.84
C PHE A 85 0.33 -4.36 5.68
N GLY A 86 -0.08 -5.20 6.61
CA GLY A 86 0.84 -5.93 7.49
C GLY A 86 1.39 -7.20 6.87
N ARG A 87 2.57 -7.62 7.34
CA ARG A 87 3.22 -8.87 6.93
C ARG A 87 2.36 -10.10 7.30
N ASP A 88 1.62 -10.02 8.37
CA ASP A 88 0.67 -11.04 8.85
C ASP A 88 -0.57 -11.20 7.95
N GLY A 89 -0.67 -10.44 6.88
CA GLY A 89 -1.81 -10.44 5.98
C GLY A 89 -2.97 -9.53 6.41
N ALA A 90 -2.76 -8.71 7.42
CA ALA A 90 -3.76 -7.74 7.83
C ALA A 90 -3.84 -6.57 6.85
N LEU A 91 -5.07 -6.11 6.58
CA LEU A 91 -5.38 -4.80 6.02
C LEU A 91 -6.06 -3.98 7.12
N THR A 92 -5.43 -2.90 7.53
CA THR A 92 -5.92 -2.03 8.61
C THR A 92 -6.16 -0.61 8.09
N LYS A 93 -7.37 -0.09 8.31
CA LYS A 93 -7.70 1.32 8.06
C LYS A 93 -7.52 2.12 9.34
N VAL A 94 -6.74 3.19 9.27
CA VAL A 94 -6.46 4.09 10.38
C VAL A 94 -6.90 5.51 10.06
N ASN A 95 -7.44 6.20 11.05
CA ASN A 95 -7.76 7.62 10.95
C ASN A 95 -6.58 8.42 11.50
N LEU A 96 -5.98 9.26 10.65
CA LEU A 96 -4.75 9.99 10.96
C LEU A 96 -4.99 11.15 11.92
N ARG A 97 -6.19 11.69 11.97
CA ARG A 97 -6.53 12.82 12.85
C ARG A 97 -6.81 12.37 14.27
N SER A 98 -7.53 11.27 14.43
CA SER A 98 -7.89 10.73 15.74
C SER A 98 -6.88 9.71 16.28
N GLY A 99 -5.98 9.19 15.43
CA GLY A 99 -5.06 8.11 15.80
C GLY A 99 -5.75 6.76 16.04
N ARG A 100 -6.96 6.57 15.52
CA ARG A 100 -7.75 5.36 15.75
C ARG A 100 -7.68 4.39 14.59
N ILE A 101 -7.68 3.11 14.91
CA ILE A 101 -8.00 2.04 13.96
C ILE A 101 -9.52 2.09 13.71
N GLU A 102 -9.91 2.31 12.44
CA GLU A 102 -11.33 2.33 12.02
C GLU A 102 -11.83 0.97 11.58
N GLY A 103 -10.93 0.10 11.14
CA GLY A 103 -11.26 -1.26 10.73
C GLY A 103 -10.01 -2.08 10.47
N ARG A 104 -10.11 -3.40 10.64
CA ARG A 104 -9.04 -4.36 10.36
C ARG A 104 -9.64 -5.67 9.86
N VAL A 105 -9.06 -6.21 8.79
CA VAL A 105 -9.41 -7.51 8.22
C VAL A 105 -8.16 -8.34 8.02
N MET A 106 -8.20 -9.60 8.42
CA MET A 106 -7.16 -10.59 8.10
C MET A 106 -7.50 -11.18 6.73
N GLN A 107 -6.84 -10.71 5.68
CA GLN A 107 -7.23 -11.01 4.31
C GLN A 107 -6.34 -12.06 3.61
N ALA A 108 -5.16 -12.35 4.17
CA ALA A 108 -4.19 -13.30 3.62
C ALA A 108 -3.34 -13.90 4.73
N GLY A 109 -2.50 -14.87 4.41
CA GLY A 109 -1.48 -15.39 5.32
C GLY A 109 -0.18 -14.59 5.29
N ASN A 110 0.07 -13.86 4.19
CA ASN A 110 1.25 -13.02 4.03
C ASN A 110 0.97 -11.96 2.95
N SER A 111 1.10 -10.70 3.32
CA SER A 111 0.93 -9.56 2.43
C SER A 111 2.14 -8.62 2.56
N ILE A 112 2.38 -7.80 1.53
CA ILE A 112 3.50 -6.85 1.56
C ILE A 112 3.09 -5.46 1.13
N GLY A 113 1.86 -5.27 0.71
CA GLY A 113 1.44 -3.96 0.27
C GLY A 113 0.12 -3.94 -0.47
N GLY A 114 -0.19 -2.78 -0.99
CA GLY A 114 -1.42 -2.56 -1.73
C GLY A 114 -1.45 -1.20 -2.40
N ALA A 115 -2.58 -0.93 -3.02
CA ALA A 115 -2.87 0.32 -3.70
C ALA A 115 -4.33 0.73 -3.46
N ILE A 116 -4.62 2.01 -3.68
CA ILE A 116 -5.97 2.56 -3.67
C ILE A 116 -6.31 3.09 -5.06
N SER A 117 -7.55 2.84 -5.53
CA SER A 117 -8.02 3.37 -6.82
C SER A 117 -7.96 4.91 -6.85
N GLN A 118 -7.84 5.46 -8.05
CA GLN A 118 -7.73 6.92 -8.19
C GLN A 118 -9.00 7.66 -7.73
N ASP A 119 -10.16 7.02 -7.82
CA ASP A 119 -11.42 7.54 -7.28
C ASP A 119 -11.57 7.33 -5.76
N GLY A 120 -10.62 6.64 -5.11
CA GLY A 120 -10.61 6.38 -3.68
C GLY A 120 -11.62 5.37 -3.18
N THR A 121 -12.31 4.64 -4.07
CA THR A 121 -13.40 3.73 -3.69
C THR A 121 -12.96 2.29 -3.42
N LEU A 122 -11.84 1.86 -4.01
CA LEU A 122 -11.33 0.50 -3.90
C LEU A 122 -9.94 0.49 -3.26
N VAL A 123 -9.72 -0.42 -2.31
CA VAL A 123 -8.40 -0.77 -1.79
C VAL A 123 -8.07 -2.18 -2.23
N VAL A 124 -6.86 -2.36 -2.78
CA VAL A 124 -6.37 -3.64 -3.28
C VAL A 124 -5.13 -4.06 -2.51
N ALA A 125 -5.15 -5.25 -1.94
CA ALA A 125 -4.00 -5.86 -1.28
C ALA A 125 -3.30 -6.86 -2.21
N GLN A 126 -1.96 -6.81 -2.24
CA GLN A 126 -1.13 -7.79 -2.95
C GLN A 126 -0.59 -8.83 -1.97
N ASN A 127 -0.65 -10.10 -2.37
CA ASN A 127 -0.39 -11.20 -1.47
C ASN A 127 0.75 -12.11 -1.94
N TYR A 128 1.59 -12.53 -0.99
CA TYR A 128 2.55 -13.61 -1.18
C TYR A 128 1.89 -14.97 -0.94
N GLN A 129 0.99 -15.05 0.04
CA GLN A 129 0.24 -16.27 0.38
C GLN A 129 -1.23 -15.91 0.60
N PRO A 130 -2.12 -16.54 -0.14
CA PRO A 130 -1.93 -17.62 -1.12
C PRO A 130 -1.42 -17.16 -2.50
N GLY A 131 -1.05 -15.92 -2.68
CA GLY A 131 -0.81 -15.25 -3.96
C GLY A 131 -2.07 -14.49 -4.41
N GLY A 132 -1.99 -13.80 -5.53
CA GLY A 132 -3.10 -13.01 -6.06
C GLY A 132 -3.31 -11.67 -5.35
N ILE A 133 -4.43 -11.04 -5.66
CA ILE A 133 -4.85 -9.78 -5.06
C ILE A 133 -6.26 -9.91 -4.49
N LYS A 134 -6.55 -9.15 -3.44
CA LYS A 134 -7.90 -9.01 -2.87
C LYS A 134 -8.34 -7.57 -2.89
N VAL A 135 -9.60 -7.37 -3.25
CA VAL A 135 -10.23 -6.06 -3.45
C VAL A 135 -11.25 -5.80 -2.35
N PHE A 136 -11.20 -4.61 -1.79
CA PHE A 136 -12.06 -4.18 -0.69
C PHE A 136 -12.69 -2.82 -1.01
N ASP A 137 -13.90 -2.61 -0.50
CA ASP A 137 -14.48 -1.29 -0.39
C ASP A 137 -13.62 -0.42 0.54
N ALA A 138 -13.15 0.73 0.06
CA ALA A 138 -12.22 1.57 0.79
C ALA A 138 -12.82 2.17 2.07
N ARG A 139 -14.15 2.37 2.13
CA ARG A 139 -14.83 2.95 3.27
C ARG A 139 -15.03 1.93 4.40
N THR A 140 -15.47 0.72 4.05
CA THR A 140 -15.95 -0.29 5.00
C THR A 140 -15.01 -1.45 5.22
N LEU A 141 -14.02 -1.66 4.34
CA LEU A 141 -13.19 -2.86 4.22
C LEU A 141 -14.00 -4.14 3.91
N ALA A 142 -15.23 -4.02 3.41
CA ALA A 142 -15.97 -5.17 2.91
C ALA A 142 -15.27 -5.79 1.70
N PRO A 143 -15.08 -7.12 1.65
CA PRO A 143 -14.46 -7.78 0.51
C PRO A 143 -15.37 -7.70 -0.72
N LEU A 144 -14.80 -7.35 -1.86
CA LEU A 144 -15.50 -7.21 -3.14
C LEU A 144 -15.09 -8.24 -4.17
N ALA A 145 -13.80 -8.59 -4.22
CA ALA A 145 -13.27 -9.60 -5.14
C ALA A 145 -12.02 -10.28 -4.58
N ASP A 146 -11.83 -11.53 -4.99
CA ASP A 146 -10.59 -12.30 -4.80
C ASP A 146 -10.12 -12.75 -6.19
N ILE A 147 -8.91 -12.34 -6.59
CA ILE A 147 -8.37 -12.60 -7.92
C ILE A 147 -7.09 -13.42 -7.76
N PRO A 148 -7.19 -14.74 -7.85
CA PRO A 148 -6.05 -15.62 -7.73
C PRO A 148 -5.03 -15.40 -8.84
N ALA A 149 -3.74 -15.36 -8.52
CA ALA A 149 -2.67 -15.37 -9.50
C ALA A 149 -2.18 -16.81 -9.71
N VAL A 150 -2.90 -17.54 -10.55
CA VAL A 150 -2.57 -18.94 -10.89
C VAL A 150 -2.20 -19.02 -12.36
N VAL A 151 -1.02 -19.59 -12.64
CA VAL A 151 -0.50 -19.86 -13.99
C VAL A 151 -0.05 -21.31 -14.03
N ASP A 152 -0.52 -22.07 -15.00
CA ASP A 152 -0.24 -23.50 -15.17
C ASP A 152 -0.46 -24.32 -13.89
N GLY A 153 -1.55 -24.01 -13.17
CA GLY A 153 -1.93 -24.67 -11.93
C GLY A 153 -1.09 -24.30 -10.69
N LYS A 154 -0.16 -23.35 -10.82
CA LYS A 154 0.70 -22.90 -9.73
C LYS A 154 0.35 -21.48 -9.30
N ALA A 155 0.19 -21.27 -7.99
CA ALA A 155 0.01 -19.94 -7.43
C ALA A 155 1.31 -19.13 -7.51
N SER A 156 1.17 -17.85 -7.81
CA SER A 156 2.29 -16.90 -7.85
C SER A 156 2.10 -15.79 -6.81
N ARG A 157 3.19 -15.42 -6.18
CA ARG A 157 3.27 -14.20 -5.37
C ARG A 157 3.01 -12.98 -6.24
N VAL A 158 2.27 -12.02 -5.72
CA VAL A 158 2.03 -10.75 -6.39
C VAL A 158 2.91 -9.65 -5.81
N VAL A 159 3.47 -8.86 -6.69
CA VAL A 159 4.40 -7.76 -6.40
C VAL A 159 4.16 -6.58 -7.34
N GLY A 160 4.76 -5.43 -7.06
CA GLY A 160 4.76 -4.28 -7.96
C GLY A 160 3.36 -3.74 -8.28
N LEU A 161 2.40 -3.88 -7.37
CA LEU A 161 1.03 -3.41 -7.55
C LEU A 161 1.00 -1.88 -7.60
N ALA A 162 0.34 -1.35 -8.62
CA ALA A 162 0.08 0.07 -8.80
C ALA A 162 -1.34 0.31 -9.32
N ASP A 163 -1.91 1.47 -9.00
CA ASP A 163 -3.19 1.92 -9.51
C ASP A 163 -3.06 2.56 -10.89
N LEU A 164 -4.09 2.38 -11.70
CA LEU A 164 -4.25 2.97 -13.02
C LEU A 164 -5.59 3.73 -13.09
N PRO A 165 -5.77 4.66 -14.04
CA PRO A 165 -7.05 5.34 -14.24
C PRO A 165 -8.21 4.38 -14.47
N GLY A 166 -9.43 4.75 -14.00
CA GLY A 166 -10.66 4.01 -14.27
C GLY A 166 -10.84 2.73 -13.45
N ARG A 167 -10.43 2.70 -12.20
CA ARG A 167 -10.48 1.53 -11.30
C ARG A 167 -9.69 0.33 -11.81
N ARG A 168 -8.61 0.59 -12.50
CA ARG A 168 -7.70 -0.46 -12.97
C ARG A 168 -6.47 -0.52 -12.09
N PHE A 169 -5.88 -1.70 -12.03
CA PHE A 169 -4.61 -1.92 -11.34
C PHE A 169 -3.70 -2.78 -12.20
N ILE A 170 -2.40 -2.57 -12.06
CA ILE A 170 -1.37 -3.38 -12.71
C ILE A 170 -0.47 -3.98 -11.63
N TYR A 171 -0.09 -5.23 -11.82
CA TYR A 171 0.78 -5.95 -10.89
C TYR A 171 1.54 -7.06 -11.60
N SER A 172 2.65 -7.46 -11.01
CA SER A 172 3.49 -8.54 -11.53
C SER A 172 3.35 -9.82 -10.71
N LEU A 173 3.45 -10.95 -11.40
CA LEU A 173 3.45 -12.29 -10.84
C LEU A 173 4.91 -12.76 -10.74
N PHE A 174 5.46 -12.73 -9.53
CA PHE A 174 6.87 -12.99 -9.26
C PHE A 174 7.33 -14.36 -9.76
N ASP A 175 6.57 -15.40 -9.44
CA ASP A 175 6.96 -16.78 -9.75
C ASP A 175 6.66 -17.14 -11.21
N ALA A 176 5.63 -16.53 -11.79
CA ALA A 176 5.19 -16.81 -13.16
C ALA A 176 5.90 -15.95 -14.23
N GLY A 177 6.60 -14.88 -13.86
CA GLY A 177 7.25 -14.00 -14.84
C GLY A 177 6.26 -13.27 -15.74
N GLN A 178 5.09 -12.87 -15.19
CA GLN A 178 4.02 -12.20 -15.91
C GLN A 178 3.68 -10.86 -15.25
N THR A 179 3.02 -9.98 -16.01
CA THR A 179 2.36 -8.78 -15.48
C THR A 179 0.91 -8.78 -15.94
N TRP A 180 -0.01 -8.49 -15.02
CA TRP A 180 -1.43 -8.45 -15.31
C TRP A 180 -2.00 -7.06 -15.03
N ILE A 181 -2.91 -6.61 -15.90
CA ILE A 181 -3.81 -5.50 -15.61
C ILE A 181 -5.16 -6.09 -15.27
N VAL A 182 -5.76 -5.62 -14.17
CA VAL A 182 -7.14 -5.92 -13.81
C VAL A 182 -7.98 -4.66 -13.96
N ASP A 183 -9.12 -4.78 -14.61
CA ASP A 183 -10.18 -3.78 -14.66
C ASP A 183 -11.27 -4.17 -13.65
N LEU A 184 -11.50 -3.28 -12.70
CA LEU A 184 -12.46 -3.40 -11.60
C LEU A 184 -13.60 -2.39 -11.73
N ALA A 185 -13.95 -1.95 -12.94
CA ALA A 185 -15.13 -1.13 -13.17
C ALA A 185 -16.38 -1.81 -12.55
N ASP A 186 -16.45 -3.13 -12.67
CA ASP A 186 -17.36 -4.01 -11.91
C ASP A 186 -16.51 -5.04 -11.13
N PRO A 187 -16.32 -4.86 -9.81
CA PRO A 187 -15.52 -5.80 -9.03
C PRO A 187 -16.06 -7.23 -8.98
N ALA A 188 -17.36 -7.43 -9.23
CA ALA A 188 -17.94 -8.77 -9.30
C ALA A 188 -17.58 -9.50 -10.60
N ARG A 189 -17.10 -8.78 -11.62
CA ARG A 189 -16.71 -9.32 -12.94
C ARG A 189 -15.38 -8.71 -13.39
N PRO A 190 -14.27 -8.99 -12.71
CA PRO A 190 -12.96 -8.43 -13.04
C PRO A 190 -12.51 -8.91 -14.43
N LEU A 191 -11.98 -7.97 -15.23
CA LEU A 191 -11.42 -8.27 -16.54
C LEU A 191 -9.89 -8.23 -16.47
N LEU A 192 -9.23 -9.26 -17.00
CA LEU A 192 -7.78 -9.39 -16.94
C LEU A 192 -7.15 -9.22 -18.32
N THR A 193 -6.14 -8.37 -18.44
CA THR A 193 -5.19 -8.33 -19.55
C THR A 193 -3.85 -8.84 -19.06
N LYS A 194 -3.27 -9.83 -19.73
CA LYS A 194 -2.06 -10.52 -19.29
C LYS A 194 -0.91 -10.25 -20.24
N PHE A 195 0.25 -9.93 -19.67
CA PHE A 195 1.52 -9.84 -20.38
C PHE A 195 2.41 -10.98 -19.89
N GLU A 196 2.66 -11.92 -20.77
CA GLU A 196 3.47 -13.09 -20.48
C GLU A 196 4.94 -12.82 -20.79
N ASN A 197 5.83 -13.62 -20.20
CA ASN A 197 7.27 -13.59 -20.47
C ASN A 197 7.91 -12.21 -20.29
N ILE A 198 7.50 -11.46 -19.26
CA ILE A 198 8.09 -10.14 -19.01
C ILE A 198 9.52 -10.23 -18.46
N GLY A 199 9.92 -11.38 -17.95
CA GLY A 199 11.25 -11.67 -17.39
C GLY A 199 11.19 -12.50 -16.13
N LYS A 200 12.36 -12.90 -15.63
CA LYS A 200 12.48 -13.77 -14.47
C LYS A 200 12.26 -13.00 -13.18
N GLN A 201 11.30 -13.47 -12.39
CA GLN A 201 11.02 -12.94 -11.06
C GLN A 201 10.87 -11.40 -11.08
N PRO A 202 9.87 -10.85 -11.81
CA PRO A 202 9.57 -9.43 -11.67
C PRO A 202 9.29 -9.12 -10.20
N TYR A 203 9.79 -7.99 -9.72
CA TYR A 203 9.73 -7.68 -8.29
C TYR A 203 9.01 -6.35 -8.05
N ASP A 204 9.72 -5.32 -7.62
CA ASP A 204 9.11 -4.02 -7.40
C ASP A 204 8.90 -3.30 -8.73
N ALA A 205 7.93 -2.40 -8.76
CA ALA A 205 7.59 -1.67 -9.96
C ALA A 205 7.20 -0.22 -9.66
N LEU A 206 7.28 0.62 -10.67
CA LEU A 206 6.77 1.99 -10.64
C LEU A 206 5.92 2.29 -11.87
N ILE A 207 5.05 3.27 -11.72
CA ILE A 207 4.44 3.98 -12.83
C ILE A 207 5.24 5.27 -13.04
N SER A 208 5.59 5.60 -14.28
CA SER A 208 6.21 6.88 -14.59
C SER A 208 5.30 8.05 -14.19
N PRO A 209 5.86 9.23 -13.83
CA PRO A 209 5.07 10.35 -13.33
C PRO A 209 3.95 10.83 -14.25
N ASP A 210 4.10 10.64 -15.57
CA ASP A 210 3.07 10.92 -16.58
C ASP A 210 2.00 9.82 -16.68
N GLY A 211 2.13 8.72 -15.93
CA GLY A 211 1.22 7.57 -15.98
C GLY A 211 1.37 6.67 -17.20
N ARG A 212 2.39 6.90 -18.03
CA ARG A 212 2.54 6.19 -19.31
C ARG A 212 3.20 4.83 -19.19
N TYR A 213 4.26 4.72 -18.41
CA TYR A 213 5.06 3.51 -18.37
C TYR A 213 4.90 2.77 -17.05
N TYR A 214 4.61 1.49 -17.12
CA TYR A 214 4.85 0.57 -16.00
C TYR A 214 6.21 -0.07 -16.19
N ILE A 215 7.06 0.04 -15.18
CA ILE A 215 8.44 -0.49 -15.22
C ILE A 215 8.59 -1.45 -14.05
N ALA A 216 8.86 -2.72 -14.36
CA ALA A 216 9.10 -3.77 -13.38
C ALA A 216 10.58 -4.13 -13.30
N GLY A 217 11.12 -4.15 -12.10
CA GLY A 217 12.45 -4.66 -11.81
C GLY A 217 12.49 -6.18 -11.90
N LEU A 218 13.58 -6.76 -12.38
CA LEU A 218 13.73 -8.20 -12.51
C LEU A 218 14.70 -8.72 -11.45
N PHE A 219 14.19 -9.48 -10.50
CA PHE A 219 15.01 -10.06 -9.44
C PHE A 219 15.84 -11.24 -9.92
N GLY A 220 15.29 -12.05 -10.82
CA GLY A 220 15.92 -13.28 -11.32
C GLY A 220 16.88 -13.09 -12.49
N GLU A 221 16.97 -11.90 -13.08
CA GLU A 221 17.89 -11.57 -14.18
C GLU A 221 18.18 -10.08 -14.22
N ASP A 222 19.14 -9.67 -15.04
CA ASP A 222 19.49 -8.25 -15.19
C ASP A 222 18.51 -7.52 -16.13
N GLY A 223 18.48 -6.20 -16.01
CA GLY A 223 17.58 -5.35 -16.76
C GLY A 223 16.20 -5.18 -16.12
N LEU A 224 15.33 -4.49 -16.82
CA LEU A 224 13.99 -4.15 -16.42
C LEU A 224 13.00 -4.47 -17.56
N ALA A 225 11.74 -4.69 -17.20
CA ALA A 225 10.64 -4.80 -18.15
C ALA A 225 9.82 -3.51 -18.13
N LYS A 226 9.60 -2.91 -19.29
CA LYS A 226 8.80 -1.70 -19.48
C LYS A 226 7.58 -2.00 -20.34
N ILE A 227 6.41 -1.48 -19.95
CA ILE A 227 5.16 -1.56 -20.69
C ILE A 227 4.66 -0.14 -20.95
N ASP A 228 4.46 0.25 -22.21
CA ASP A 228 3.83 1.51 -22.58
C ASP A 228 2.30 1.35 -22.50
N LEU A 229 1.71 1.89 -21.44
CA LEU A 229 0.28 1.78 -21.15
C LEU A 229 -0.60 2.64 -22.08
N TRP A 230 0.01 3.60 -22.81
CA TRP A 230 -0.69 4.46 -23.75
C TRP A 230 -0.67 3.92 -25.18
N ALA A 231 0.16 2.90 -25.43
CA ALA A 231 0.18 2.28 -26.74
C ALA A 231 -1.17 1.59 -27.03
N PRO A 232 -1.71 1.69 -28.25
CA PRO A 232 -2.95 1.00 -28.63
C PRO A 232 -2.90 -0.52 -28.41
N GLN A 233 -1.70 -1.09 -28.50
CA GLN A 233 -1.39 -2.49 -28.20
C GLN A 233 -0.14 -2.50 -27.32
N PRO A 234 -0.29 -2.39 -25.99
CA PRO A 234 0.84 -2.40 -25.07
C PRO A 234 1.69 -3.67 -25.26
N ARG A 235 3.01 -3.47 -25.26
CA ARG A 235 3.99 -4.57 -25.39
C ARG A 235 5.06 -4.41 -24.34
N VAL A 236 5.67 -5.54 -23.99
CA VAL A 236 6.82 -5.57 -23.09
C VAL A 236 8.08 -5.22 -23.87
N GLU A 237 8.84 -4.27 -23.37
CA GLU A 237 10.16 -3.90 -23.85
C GLU A 237 11.19 -4.11 -22.75
N ARG A 238 12.36 -4.62 -23.12
CA ARG A 238 13.49 -4.77 -22.20
C ARG A 238 14.35 -3.51 -22.25
N ILE A 239 14.60 -2.92 -21.10
CA ILE A 239 15.44 -1.73 -20.96
C ILE A 239 16.55 -1.97 -19.95
N LEU A 240 17.61 -1.18 -20.01
CA LEU A 240 18.75 -1.18 -19.10
C LEU A 240 19.33 -2.61 -18.87
N PRO A 241 19.81 -3.31 -19.90
CA PRO A 241 20.20 -4.70 -19.77
C PRO A 241 21.36 -4.94 -18.80
N GLY A 242 22.16 -3.90 -18.50
CA GLY A 242 23.22 -3.95 -17.50
C GLY A 242 22.78 -3.65 -16.07
N TYR A 243 21.52 -3.31 -15.84
CA TYR A 243 21.01 -3.03 -14.49
C TYR A 243 20.76 -4.33 -13.74
N GLY A 244 21.60 -4.62 -12.75
CA GLY A 244 21.49 -5.88 -12.05
C GLY A 244 22.51 -6.10 -10.95
N LYS A 245 22.93 -7.36 -10.77
CA LYS A 245 23.88 -7.81 -9.75
C LYS A 245 25.27 -7.22 -9.91
N GLY A 246 25.63 -6.81 -11.14
CA GLY A 246 27.00 -6.51 -11.50
C GLY A 246 27.85 -7.78 -11.56
N GLU A 247 29.17 -7.61 -11.65
CA GLU A 247 30.12 -8.72 -11.76
C GLU A 247 30.37 -9.47 -10.45
N GLN A 248 30.15 -8.80 -9.30
CA GLN A 248 30.39 -9.41 -7.99
C GLN A 248 29.09 -9.82 -7.30
N PRO A 249 29.00 -11.05 -6.77
CA PRO A 249 27.88 -11.44 -5.95
C PRO A 249 27.85 -10.61 -4.67
N LEU A 250 26.74 -9.93 -4.41
CA LEU A 250 26.51 -9.23 -3.16
C LEU A 250 25.91 -10.18 -2.12
N PRO A 251 26.25 -10.05 -0.83
CA PRO A 251 25.62 -10.82 0.23
C PRO A 251 24.12 -10.48 0.36
N VAL A 252 23.73 -9.26 0.01
CA VAL A 252 22.35 -8.85 -0.15
C VAL A 252 22.04 -8.86 -1.63
N PHE A 253 21.05 -9.64 -2.01
CA PHE A 253 20.65 -9.79 -3.39
C PHE A 253 20.36 -8.44 -4.04
N LYS A 254 20.55 -8.39 -5.34
CA LYS A 254 19.93 -7.42 -6.21
C LYS A 254 18.48 -7.26 -5.81
N MET A 255 18.14 -6.09 -5.31
CA MET A 255 16.79 -5.71 -4.96
C MET A 255 16.43 -4.53 -5.86
N PRO A 256 15.77 -4.76 -7.01
CA PRO A 256 15.37 -3.67 -7.90
C PRO A 256 14.17 -2.92 -7.29
N HIS A 257 14.43 -2.15 -6.24
CA HIS A 257 13.44 -1.32 -5.56
C HIS A 257 13.14 -0.07 -6.38
N LEU A 258 12.27 -0.19 -7.36
CA LEU A 258 11.95 0.89 -8.28
C LEU A 258 11.24 2.06 -7.60
N ARG A 259 10.50 1.81 -6.53
CA ARG A 259 9.89 2.89 -5.73
C ARG A 259 10.91 3.80 -5.05
N GLY A 260 12.14 3.37 -4.95
CA GLY A 260 13.27 4.17 -4.48
C GLY A 260 13.92 5.06 -5.55
N TRP A 261 13.39 5.05 -6.78
CA TRP A 261 13.88 5.92 -7.84
C TRP A 261 13.46 7.37 -7.58
N SER A 262 14.35 8.29 -7.91
CA SER A 262 14.03 9.71 -7.98
C SER A 262 14.00 10.14 -9.44
N ILE A 263 12.92 10.81 -9.85
CA ILE A 263 12.79 11.34 -11.20
C ILE A 263 12.76 12.87 -11.10
N ALA A 264 13.69 13.52 -11.79
CA ALA A 264 13.81 14.97 -11.85
C ALA A 264 13.97 15.41 -13.31
N GLY A 265 12.97 16.12 -13.80
CA GLY A 265 12.90 16.51 -15.21
C GLY A 265 12.95 15.28 -16.13
N ARG A 266 13.91 15.27 -17.04
CA ARG A 266 14.13 14.18 -18.01
C ARG A 266 14.93 12.99 -17.44
N HIS A 267 15.47 13.08 -16.25
CA HIS A 267 16.38 12.07 -15.71
C HIS A 267 15.75 11.29 -14.55
N ALA A 268 15.97 9.99 -14.55
CA ALA A 268 15.73 9.10 -13.42
C ALA A 268 17.05 8.72 -12.78
N TYR A 269 17.08 8.71 -11.45
CA TYR A 269 18.25 8.36 -10.63
C TYR A 269 17.96 7.04 -9.93
N LEU A 270 18.75 6.03 -10.25
CA LEU A 270 18.51 4.65 -9.83
C LEU A 270 19.65 4.15 -8.95
N PRO A 271 19.39 3.65 -7.75
CA PRO A 271 20.41 2.96 -6.96
C PRO A 271 20.75 1.63 -7.62
N ALA A 272 21.98 1.50 -8.12
CA ALA A 272 22.51 0.26 -8.69
C ALA A 272 23.41 -0.45 -7.69
N ILE A 273 22.81 -1.13 -6.70
CA ILE A 273 23.51 -1.75 -5.57
C ILE A 273 24.60 -2.71 -6.03
N GLY A 274 24.32 -3.52 -7.06
CA GLY A 274 25.29 -4.45 -7.64
C GLY A 274 26.52 -3.79 -8.24
N ARG A 275 26.35 -2.57 -8.74
CA ARG A 275 27.40 -1.75 -9.34
C ARG A 275 28.01 -0.74 -8.36
N ARG A 276 27.40 -0.59 -7.15
CA ARG A 276 27.77 0.39 -6.11
C ARG A 276 27.76 1.83 -6.59
N GLU A 277 26.79 2.19 -7.40
CA GLU A 277 26.66 3.50 -8.01
C GLU A 277 25.17 3.92 -8.11
N VAL A 278 24.94 5.16 -8.48
CA VAL A 278 23.64 5.66 -8.89
C VAL A 278 23.68 5.86 -10.40
N LEU A 279 22.83 5.14 -11.12
CA LEU A 279 22.67 5.34 -12.56
C LEU A 279 21.85 6.59 -12.82
N VAL A 280 22.22 7.33 -13.84
CA VAL A 280 21.42 8.39 -14.43
C VAL A 280 20.85 7.86 -15.73
N VAL A 281 19.52 7.86 -15.85
CA VAL A 281 18.81 7.32 -17.00
C VAL A 281 17.95 8.41 -17.63
N ASP A 282 18.09 8.57 -18.93
CA ASP A 282 17.22 9.42 -19.72
C ASP A 282 15.85 8.76 -19.88
N THR A 283 14.77 9.41 -19.41
CA THR A 283 13.41 8.83 -19.36
C THR A 283 12.69 8.84 -20.71
N GLU A 284 13.21 9.50 -21.74
CA GLU A 284 12.68 9.43 -23.10
C GLU A 284 13.24 8.22 -23.85
N THR A 285 14.54 7.97 -23.70
CA THR A 285 15.22 6.89 -24.42
C THR A 285 15.38 5.62 -23.60
N TRP A 286 15.22 5.70 -22.27
CA TRP A 286 15.43 4.62 -21.29
C TRP A 286 16.84 4.05 -21.37
N LYS A 287 17.81 4.91 -21.62
CA LYS A 287 19.24 4.57 -21.66
C LYS A 287 19.99 5.29 -20.55
N GLU A 288 21.04 4.65 -20.09
CA GLU A 288 22.03 5.26 -19.19
C GLU A 288 22.75 6.41 -19.89
N VAL A 289 22.98 7.53 -19.17
CA VAL A 289 23.60 8.77 -19.69
C VAL A 289 24.99 8.95 -19.08
#